data_7b1232cb8186727950b62373a7d6baf7
#
_entry.id   7b1232cb8186727950b62373a7d6baf7
#
_cell.length_a   1.000
_cell.length_b   1.000
_cell.length_c   1.000
_cell.angle_alpha   90.00
_cell.angle_beta   90.00
_cell.angle_gamma   90.00
#
_symmetry.space_group_name_H-M   'P 1'
#
loop_
_entity.id
_entity.type
_entity.pdbx_description
1 polymer ?
#
loop_
_entity_poly.entity_id
_entity_poly.type
_entity_poly.pdbx_seq_one_letter_code
_entity_poly.pdbx_strand_id
1 'polypeptide(L)'
;EGIWTRDAEVPLQRPSSFRDREFFTDDERADLDRRRAEIIARDATRERRETNGGGTAEQDVGGAYNAEIYISHLRLGQRTSMIVDPPNGQLPELAPRAKEEHAALLDFSLNLKRATEVCENDLPACRGGEYNPTPWEDRDITPPFYITSRNALPGGGGGVVSRSNHPEDRGHGERCMSSTIPDFRGFRRIVQSKDQVAIFYDTGQGQGWHRTVPISDAPHLPPNVRQWWGDSRARWEGDTLVVDVTNFSPKSNFLGAHEDLHLIERWRRVDADTLEYTVTVEDPTTWVEPWTAVQTLKRQEDQMNRIYYEPRCHEGNYG
;
A
#
# COMPACT_ATOMS: atom_id res chain seq x y z
N GLU A 1 21.51 2.72 11.17
CA GLU A 1 21.27 1.28 11.37
C GLU A 1 20.20 1.04 12.44
N GLY A 2 19.57 -0.12 12.41
CA GLY A 2 18.60 -0.56 13.41
C GLY A 2 17.28 -1.00 12.84
N ILE A 3 16.31 -1.26 13.73
CA ILE A 3 14.93 -1.58 13.40
C ILE A 3 14.09 -0.33 13.66
N TRP A 4 13.32 0.06 12.65
CA TRP A 4 12.53 1.29 12.67
C TRP A 4 11.08 0.96 12.35
N THR A 5 10.15 1.45 13.14
CA THR A 5 8.71 1.17 13.02
C THR A 5 7.89 2.45 13.11
N ARG A 6 6.69 2.41 12.57
CA ARG A 6 5.71 3.48 12.80
C ARG A 6 5.32 3.51 14.27
N ASP A 7 5.23 4.70 14.83
CA ASP A 7 4.71 4.93 16.19
C ASP A 7 3.30 5.51 16.17
N ALA A 8 2.85 5.97 15.01
CA ALA A 8 1.55 6.57 14.83
C ALA A 8 0.94 6.22 13.47
N GLU A 9 -0.37 6.21 13.40
CA GLU A 9 -1.13 6.10 12.17
C GLU A 9 -1.36 7.48 11.58
N VAL A 10 -0.94 7.67 10.33
CA VAL A 10 -1.19 8.89 9.55
C VAL A 10 -1.78 8.45 8.22
N PRO A 11 -2.94 8.95 7.81
CA PRO A 11 -3.51 8.62 6.50
C PRO A 11 -2.63 9.18 5.37
N LEU A 12 -2.55 8.47 4.25
CA LEU A 12 -1.80 8.97 3.08
C LEU A 12 -2.39 10.31 2.63
N GLN A 13 -3.70 10.35 2.41
CA GLN A 13 -4.42 11.55 2.01
C GLN A 13 -5.23 12.12 3.18
N ARG A 14 -5.36 13.42 3.22
CA ARG A 14 -6.13 14.14 4.24
C ARG A 14 -7.61 13.80 4.13
N PRO A 15 -8.27 13.35 5.22
CA PRO A 15 -9.71 13.12 5.20
C PRO A 15 -10.47 14.41 4.88
N SER A 16 -11.57 14.29 4.14
CA SER A 16 -12.38 15.44 3.71
C SER A 16 -12.88 16.33 4.85
N SER A 17 -13.11 15.74 6.03
CA SER A 17 -13.50 16.45 7.26
C SER A 17 -12.41 17.37 7.82
N PHE A 18 -11.15 17.20 7.38
CA PHE A 18 -10.00 18.00 7.84
C PHE A 18 -9.32 18.75 6.69
N ARG A 19 -10.05 19.01 5.62
CA ARG A 19 -9.57 19.53 4.34
C ARG A 19 -8.58 20.69 4.45
N ASP A 20 -8.84 21.61 5.38
CA ASP A 20 -8.09 22.86 5.50
C ASP A 20 -7.08 22.85 6.66
N ARG A 21 -6.84 21.67 7.25
CA ARG A 21 -5.98 21.58 8.43
C ARG A 21 -4.90 20.52 8.29
N GLU A 22 -3.67 20.94 8.42
CA GLU A 22 -2.49 20.09 8.36
C GLU A 22 -2.34 19.19 9.59
N PHE A 23 -2.83 19.63 10.74
CA PHE A 23 -2.70 18.92 12.02
C PHE A 23 -4.06 18.74 12.68
N PHE A 24 -4.23 17.60 13.36
CA PHE A 24 -5.32 17.39 14.32
C PHE A 24 -5.05 18.17 15.60
N THR A 25 -6.10 18.57 16.29
CA THR A 25 -6.00 18.94 17.70
C THR A 25 -5.86 17.68 18.57
N ASP A 26 -5.37 17.84 19.82
CA ASP A 26 -5.25 16.70 20.73
C ASP A 26 -6.62 16.09 21.08
N ASP A 27 -7.66 16.90 21.22
CA ASP A 27 -9.03 16.44 21.48
C ASP A 27 -9.58 15.62 20.30
N GLU A 28 -9.35 16.06 19.08
CA GLU A 28 -9.76 15.31 17.87
C GLU A 28 -9.04 13.97 17.76
N ARG A 29 -7.75 13.95 18.04
CA ARG A 29 -6.97 12.71 18.07
C ARG A 29 -7.50 11.74 19.11
N ALA A 30 -7.75 12.22 20.32
CA ALA A 30 -8.31 11.42 21.40
C ALA A 30 -9.70 10.86 21.04
N ASP A 31 -10.57 11.67 20.42
CA ASP A 31 -11.90 11.21 19.97
C ASP A 31 -11.82 10.16 18.88
N LEU A 32 -10.96 10.35 17.88
CA LEU A 32 -10.76 9.40 16.78
C LEU A 32 -10.14 8.08 17.28
N ASP A 33 -9.16 8.16 18.19
CA ASP A 33 -8.55 6.96 18.81
C ASP A 33 -9.58 6.19 19.64
N ARG A 34 -10.44 6.89 20.40
CA ARG A 34 -11.53 6.28 21.16
C ARG A 34 -12.53 5.56 20.23
N ARG A 35 -13.00 6.22 19.16
CA ARG A 35 -13.92 5.61 18.18
C ARG A 35 -13.31 4.36 17.53
N ARG A 36 -12.03 4.39 17.22
CA ARG A 36 -11.31 3.23 16.69
C ARG A 36 -11.28 2.08 17.70
N ALA A 37 -10.95 2.37 18.96
CA ALA A 37 -10.96 1.37 20.02
C ALA A 37 -12.34 0.75 20.23
N GLU A 38 -13.42 1.55 20.13
CA GLU A 38 -14.80 1.08 20.20
C GLU A 38 -15.14 0.10 19.06
N ILE A 39 -14.68 0.38 17.83
CA ILE A 39 -14.87 -0.52 16.67
C ILE A 39 -14.17 -1.85 16.91
N ILE A 40 -12.90 -1.82 17.31
CA ILE A 40 -12.09 -3.01 17.60
C ILE A 40 -12.76 -3.84 18.71
N ALA A 41 -13.15 -3.20 19.81
CA ALA A 41 -13.79 -3.90 20.94
C ALA A 41 -15.14 -4.54 20.55
N ARG A 42 -15.92 -3.86 19.70
CA ARG A 42 -17.20 -4.41 19.20
C ARG A 42 -16.97 -5.66 18.35
N ASP A 43 -16.02 -5.64 17.45
CA ASP A 43 -15.73 -6.78 16.59
C ASP A 43 -15.13 -7.95 17.37
N ALA A 44 -14.22 -7.70 18.32
CA ALA A 44 -13.70 -8.72 19.23
C ALA A 44 -14.81 -9.38 20.09
N THR A 45 -15.85 -8.63 20.43
CA THR A 45 -17.01 -9.17 21.17
C THR A 45 -17.88 -10.03 20.27
N ARG A 46 -18.03 -9.70 19.01
CA ARG A 46 -18.77 -10.48 18.01
C ARG A 46 -18.11 -11.82 17.79
N GLU A 47 -16.82 -11.86 17.58
CA GLU A 47 -16.03 -13.08 17.38
C GLU A 47 -16.17 -14.06 18.56
N ARG A 48 -16.08 -13.58 19.81
CA ARG A 48 -16.27 -14.42 21.00
C ARG A 48 -17.66 -15.05 21.11
N ARG A 49 -18.69 -14.38 20.59
CA ARG A 49 -20.06 -14.94 20.58
C ARG A 49 -20.21 -16.04 19.54
N GLU A 50 -19.55 -15.90 18.39
CA GLU A 50 -19.62 -16.87 17.29
C GLU A 50 -18.87 -18.16 17.65
N THR A 51 -17.73 -18.09 18.32
CA THR A 51 -16.96 -19.26 18.76
C THR A 51 -17.65 -20.10 19.85
N ASN A 52 -18.55 -19.52 20.63
CA ASN A 52 -19.26 -20.22 21.69
C ASN A 52 -20.59 -20.90 21.27
N GLY A 53 -21.01 -20.77 20.01
CA GLY A 53 -22.36 -21.11 19.56
C GLY A 53 -22.49 -22.06 18.36
N GLY A 54 -21.42 -22.67 17.88
CA GLY A 54 -21.50 -23.62 16.77
C GLY A 54 -21.84 -22.95 15.44
N GLY A 55 -21.17 -21.84 15.14
CA GLY A 55 -21.28 -21.13 13.87
C GLY A 55 -20.92 -21.99 12.65
N THR A 56 -21.41 -21.63 11.48
CA THR A 56 -21.01 -22.25 10.21
C THR A 56 -19.55 -21.92 9.86
N ALA A 57 -18.92 -22.74 9.01
CA ALA A 57 -17.56 -22.47 8.53
C ALA A 57 -17.41 -21.05 7.89
N GLU A 58 -18.47 -20.54 7.25
CA GLU A 58 -18.50 -19.18 6.70
C GLU A 58 -18.47 -18.09 7.79
N GLN A 59 -19.14 -18.33 8.93
CA GLN A 59 -19.11 -17.42 10.08
C GLN A 59 -17.76 -17.45 10.79
N ASP A 60 -17.12 -18.60 10.83
CA ASP A 60 -15.77 -18.77 11.39
C ASP A 60 -14.72 -18.06 10.55
N VAL A 61 -14.78 -18.20 9.23
CA VAL A 61 -13.92 -17.44 8.28
C VAL A 61 -14.18 -15.93 8.37
N GLY A 62 -15.45 -15.51 8.47
CA GLY A 62 -15.81 -14.11 8.68
C GLY A 62 -15.29 -13.52 9.98
N GLY A 63 -15.21 -14.34 11.06
CA GLY A 63 -14.64 -13.95 12.34
C GLY A 63 -13.11 -13.85 12.34
N ALA A 64 -12.43 -14.67 11.53
CA ALA A 64 -10.96 -14.65 11.42
C ALA A 64 -10.40 -13.37 10.77
N TYR A 65 -11.23 -12.61 10.06
CA TYR A 65 -10.87 -11.38 9.37
C TYR A 65 -11.54 -10.14 9.99
N ASN A 66 -11.43 -10.03 11.30
CA ASN A 66 -12.06 -8.95 12.06
C ASN A 66 -11.22 -7.67 12.15
N ALA A 67 -11.81 -6.63 12.71
CA ALA A 67 -11.17 -5.33 12.89
C ALA A 67 -9.92 -5.39 13.78
N GLU A 68 -9.83 -6.35 14.72
CA GLU A 68 -8.68 -6.51 15.60
C GLU A 68 -7.40 -6.85 14.81
N ILE A 69 -7.53 -7.58 13.70
CA ILE A 69 -6.40 -7.96 12.85
C ILE A 69 -6.06 -6.87 11.83
N TYR A 70 -7.08 -6.24 11.23
CA TYR A 70 -6.89 -5.33 10.10
C TYR A 70 -6.83 -3.85 10.46
N ILE A 71 -7.42 -3.46 11.59
CA ILE A 71 -7.35 -2.08 12.05
C ILE A 71 -6.05 -1.87 12.83
N SER A 72 -5.30 -0.86 12.45
CA SER A 72 -4.08 -0.49 13.17
C SER A 72 -4.39 -0.12 14.63
N HIS A 73 -3.64 -0.69 15.56
CA HIS A 73 -3.67 -0.35 16.99
C HIS A 73 -2.80 0.86 17.34
N LEU A 74 -2.11 1.44 16.38
CA LEU A 74 -1.32 2.63 16.57
C LEU A 74 -2.23 3.84 16.83
N ARG A 75 -1.79 4.74 17.70
CA ARG A 75 -2.46 6.03 17.90
C ARG A 75 -2.39 6.87 16.64
N LEU A 76 -3.36 7.76 16.45
CA LEU A 76 -3.28 8.73 15.38
C LEU A 76 -2.11 9.68 15.57
N GLY A 77 -1.38 9.93 14.49
CA GLY A 77 -0.33 10.94 14.43
C GLY A 77 -0.92 12.36 14.52
N GLN A 78 -0.05 13.35 14.65
CA GLN A 78 -0.47 14.74 14.67
C GLN A 78 -0.93 15.24 13.31
N ARG A 79 -0.31 14.74 12.23
CA ARG A 79 -0.63 15.16 10.86
C ARG A 79 -1.91 14.51 10.37
N THR A 80 -2.70 15.29 9.63
CA THR A 80 -3.92 14.83 8.97
C THR A 80 -3.65 14.05 7.67
N SER A 81 -2.42 14.14 7.14
CA SER A 81 -1.96 13.39 5.95
C SER A 81 -0.45 13.17 5.96
N MET A 82 0.00 12.07 5.34
CA MET A 82 1.42 11.91 4.97
C MET A 82 1.78 12.83 3.82
N ILE A 83 0.88 13.09 2.87
CA ILE A 83 1.12 14.03 1.78
C ILE A 83 1.25 15.45 2.35
N VAL A 84 2.40 16.07 2.04
CA VAL A 84 2.76 17.42 2.46
C VAL A 84 2.85 18.40 1.29
N ASP A 85 3.06 17.87 0.11
CA ASP A 85 3.04 18.59 -1.16
C ASP A 85 2.28 17.74 -2.19
N PRO A 86 1.20 18.25 -2.74
CA PRO A 86 0.61 19.58 -2.54
C PRO A 86 0.06 19.79 -1.12
N PRO A 87 0.02 21.05 -0.65
CA PRO A 87 -0.30 21.38 0.76
C PRO A 87 -1.74 21.06 1.17
N ASN A 88 -2.64 20.81 0.21
CA ASN A 88 -3.99 20.32 0.49
C ASN A 88 -4.00 18.89 1.06
N GLY A 89 -2.85 18.17 1.02
CA GLY A 89 -2.71 16.82 1.54
C GLY A 89 -3.44 15.75 0.71
N GLN A 90 -3.68 16.02 -0.57
CA GLN A 90 -4.32 15.12 -1.52
C GLN A 90 -3.34 14.69 -2.61
N LEU A 91 -3.60 13.54 -3.22
CA LEU A 91 -2.94 13.20 -4.49
C LEU A 91 -3.32 14.23 -5.55
N PRO A 92 -2.40 14.58 -6.44
CA PRO A 92 -2.71 15.41 -7.60
C PRO A 92 -3.77 14.78 -8.50
N GLU A 93 -4.32 15.58 -9.42
CA GLU A 93 -5.20 15.06 -10.45
C GLU A 93 -4.49 14.00 -11.29
N LEU A 94 -5.27 13.01 -11.73
CA LEU A 94 -4.77 12.01 -12.67
C LEU A 94 -4.48 12.65 -14.03
N ALA A 95 -3.39 12.22 -14.63
CA ALA A 95 -3.08 12.54 -16.02
C ALA A 95 -4.12 11.89 -16.96
N PRO A 96 -4.27 12.39 -18.21
CA PRO A 96 -5.26 11.85 -19.15
C PRO A 96 -5.18 10.34 -19.34
N ARG A 97 -3.98 9.78 -19.54
CA ARG A 97 -3.76 8.33 -19.66
C ARG A 97 -4.29 7.57 -18.44
N ALA A 98 -3.94 8.01 -17.25
CA ALA A 98 -4.38 7.35 -16.02
C ALA A 98 -5.91 7.45 -15.82
N LYS A 99 -6.56 8.54 -16.26
CA LYS A 99 -8.04 8.65 -16.26
C LYS A 99 -8.67 7.63 -17.19
N GLU A 100 -8.11 7.44 -18.38
CA GLU A 100 -8.58 6.45 -19.35
C GLU A 100 -8.39 5.02 -18.82
N GLU A 101 -7.24 4.71 -18.29
CA GLU A 101 -6.93 3.42 -17.67
C GLU A 101 -7.85 3.13 -16.46
N HIS A 102 -8.10 4.13 -15.62
CA HIS A 102 -9.04 4.00 -14.51
C HIS A 102 -10.46 3.69 -14.99
N ALA A 103 -10.94 4.41 -16.00
CA ALA A 103 -12.26 4.17 -16.57
C ALA A 103 -12.38 2.76 -17.18
N ALA A 104 -11.36 2.33 -17.93
CA ALA A 104 -11.31 0.98 -18.51
C ALA A 104 -11.28 -0.12 -17.45
N LEU A 105 -10.56 0.07 -16.34
CA LEU A 105 -10.55 -0.88 -15.21
C LEU A 105 -11.90 -0.95 -14.49
N LEU A 106 -12.55 0.18 -14.30
CA LEU A 106 -13.89 0.21 -13.69
C LEU A 106 -14.91 -0.51 -14.57
N ASP A 107 -14.87 -0.29 -15.88
CA ASP A 107 -15.76 -0.99 -16.82
C ASP A 107 -15.49 -2.49 -16.83
N PHE A 108 -14.23 -2.89 -16.87
CA PHE A 108 -13.84 -4.30 -16.77
C PHE A 108 -14.36 -4.94 -15.47
N SER A 109 -14.14 -4.29 -14.32
CA SER A 109 -14.63 -4.77 -13.02
C SER A 109 -16.15 -4.88 -12.97
N LEU A 110 -16.86 -3.93 -13.58
CA LEU A 110 -18.32 -3.97 -13.66
C LEU A 110 -18.80 -5.15 -14.53
N ASN A 111 -18.15 -5.38 -15.65
CA ASN A 111 -18.44 -6.50 -16.52
C ASN A 111 -18.26 -7.86 -15.84
N LEU A 112 -17.22 -8.01 -15.01
CA LEU A 112 -17.05 -9.21 -14.18
C LEU A 112 -18.18 -9.36 -13.14
N LYS A 113 -18.58 -8.27 -12.50
CA LYS A 113 -19.66 -8.25 -11.51
C LYS A 113 -21.03 -8.62 -12.07
N ARG A 114 -21.29 -8.35 -13.33
CA ARG A 114 -22.60 -8.61 -13.99
C ARG A 114 -23.01 -10.07 -13.96
N ALA A 115 -22.08 -11.02 -13.84
CA ALA A 115 -22.37 -12.44 -13.73
C ALA A 115 -22.63 -12.92 -12.29
N THR A 116 -22.52 -12.05 -11.30
CA THR A 116 -22.62 -12.43 -9.90
C THR A 116 -24.02 -12.20 -9.35
N GLU A 117 -24.36 -12.93 -8.27
CA GLU A 117 -25.60 -12.75 -7.51
C GLU A 117 -25.81 -11.32 -6.99
N VAL A 118 -24.73 -10.55 -6.84
CA VAL A 118 -24.81 -9.14 -6.46
C VAL A 118 -25.56 -8.33 -7.50
N CYS A 119 -25.28 -8.55 -8.80
CA CYS A 119 -26.03 -7.89 -9.87
C CYS A 119 -27.44 -8.47 -10.07
N GLU A 120 -27.62 -9.75 -9.78
CA GLU A 120 -28.93 -10.40 -9.86
C GLU A 120 -29.90 -9.87 -8.81
N ASN A 121 -29.44 -9.71 -7.57
CA ASN A 121 -30.29 -9.44 -6.42
C ASN A 121 -30.23 -7.98 -5.93
N ASP A 122 -29.19 -7.23 -6.25
CA ASP A 122 -28.96 -5.86 -5.78
C ASP A 122 -28.39 -4.96 -6.90
N LEU A 123 -29.27 -4.41 -7.72
CA LEU A 123 -28.90 -3.49 -8.80
C LEU A 123 -28.12 -2.25 -8.34
N PRO A 124 -28.43 -1.59 -7.19
CA PRO A 124 -27.60 -0.51 -6.66
C PRO A 124 -26.16 -0.93 -6.39
N ALA A 125 -25.91 -2.11 -5.79
CA ALA A 125 -24.56 -2.62 -5.59
C ALA A 125 -23.86 -2.98 -6.91
N CYS A 126 -24.63 -3.28 -7.96
CA CYS A 126 -24.15 -3.48 -9.33
C CYS A 126 -23.87 -2.16 -10.08
N ARG A 127 -24.00 -1.02 -9.44
CA ARG A 127 -23.77 0.32 -10.04
C ARG A 127 -24.56 0.57 -11.34
N GLY A 128 -25.80 0.12 -11.39
CA GLY A 128 -26.67 0.26 -12.56
C GLY A 128 -26.33 -0.68 -13.73
N GLY A 129 -25.46 -1.66 -13.51
CA GLY A 129 -25.21 -2.72 -14.50
C GLY A 129 -26.38 -3.67 -14.61
N GLU A 130 -26.51 -4.31 -15.77
CA GLU A 130 -27.50 -5.36 -15.98
C GLU A 130 -26.93 -6.72 -15.58
N TYR A 131 -27.76 -7.58 -14.97
CA TYR A 131 -27.37 -8.96 -14.72
C TYR A 131 -27.13 -9.70 -16.03
N ASN A 132 -26.01 -10.40 -16.12
CA ASN A 132 -25.69 -11.24 -17.28
C ASN A 132 -25.17 -12.59 -16.75
N PRO A 133 -25.99 -13.66 -16.87
CA PRO A 133 -25.64 -14.97 -16.34
C PRO A 133 -24.54 -15.69 -17.13
N THR A 134 -24.17 -15.18 -18.31
CA THR A 134 -23.08 -15.79 -19.09
C THR A 134 -21.79 -15.78 -18.25
N PRO A 135 -21.15 -16.93 -18.02
CA PRO A 135 -19.87 -16.99 -17.34
C PRO A 135 -18.86 -16.04 -17.97
N TRP A 136 -18.03 -15.41 -17.16
CA TRP A 136 -17.09 -14.40 -17.65
C TRP A 136 -16.05 -14.99 -18.62
N GLU A 137 -15.73 -16.29 -18.49
CA GLU A 137 -14.84 -17.04 -19.38
C GLU A 137 -15.39 -17.13 -20.81
N ASP A 138 -16.72 -17.14 -20.95
CA ASP A 138 -17.40 -17.23 -22.25
C ASP A 138 -17.68 -15.86 -22.87
N ARG A 139 -17.24 -14.77 -22.21
CA ARG A 139 -17.35 -13.42 -22.73
C ARG A 139 -16.03 -12.96 -23.29
N ASP A 140 -16.11 -12.19 -24.35
CA ASP A 140 -14.93 -11.49 -24.87
C ASP A 140 -14.58 -10.29 -23.97
N ILE A 141 -14.17 -10.61 -22.73
CA ILE A 141 -13.78 -9.63 -21.73
C ILE A 141 -12.31 -9.84 -21.42
N THR A 142 -11.48 -8.91 -21.86
CA THR A 142 -10.05 -8.90 -21.60
C THR A 142 -9.70 -7.73 -20.68
N PRO A 143 -8.85 -7.90 -19.67
CA PRO A 143 -8.34 -6.78 -18.92
C PRO A 143 -7.70 -5.77 -19.87
N PRO A 144 -7.94 -4.47 -19.68
CA PRO A 144 -7.44 -3.44 -20.59
C PRO A 144 -5.90 -3.36 -20.59
N PHE A 145 -5.27 -3.83 -19.50
CA PHE A 145 -3.82 -3.92 -19.36
C PHE A 145 -3.47 -4.91 -18.23
N TYR A 146 -2.18 -5.18 -18.04
CA TYR A 146 -1.72 -6.08 -16.99
C TYR A 146 -1.93 -5.45 -15.60
N ILE A 147 -2.66 -6.14 -14.73
CA ILE A 147 -2.96 -5.69 -13.37
C ILE A 147 -2.30 -6.65 -12.39
N THR A 148 -1.41 -6.13 -11.57
CA THR A 148 -0.65 -6.93 -10.58
C THR A 148 -1.14 -6.75 -9.15
N SER A 149 -2.16 -5.92 -8.90
CA SER A 149 -2.55 -5.58 -7.54
C SER A 149 -4.01 -5.17 -7.44
N ARG A 150 -4.67 -5.57 -6.35
CA ARG A 150 -6.02 -5.07 -6.00
C ARG A 150 -6.08 -3.55 -5.83
N ASN A 151 -4.95 -2.92 -5.56
CA ASN A 151 -4.82 -1.47 -5.37
C ASN A 151 -4.32 -0.76 -6.63
N ALA A 152 -4.50 -1.38 -7.78
CA ALA A 152 -4.00 -0.90 -9.05
C ALA A 152 -4.71 0.35 -9.61
N LEU A 153 -5.77 0.81 -8.96
CA LEU A 153 -6.45 2.02 -9.42
C LEU A 153 -5.60 3.25 -9.16
N PRO A 154 -5.41 4.10 -10.17
CA PRO A 154 -4.84 5.41 -9.99
C PRO A 154 -5.59 6.16 -8.87
N GLY A 155 -4.84 6.75 -7.93
CA GLY A 155 -5.44 7.44 -6.78
C GLY A 155 -5.84 6.56 -5.60
N GLY A 156 -5.60 5.22 -5.65
CA GLY A 156 -5.75 4.37 -4.47
C GLY A 156 -7.17 4.01 -4.09
N GLY A 157 -8.03 3.77 -5.06
CA GLY A 157 -9.38 3.22 -4.83
C GLY A 157 -9.37 1.69 -4.72
N GLY A 158 -9.99 1.14 -3.68
CA GLY A 158 -9.98 -0.29 -3.44
C GLY A 158 -10.72 -1.13 -4.49
N GLY A 159 -10.24 -2.35 -4.69
CA GLY A 159 -11.04 -3.46 -5.16
C GLY A 159 -11.27 -3.57 -6.65
N VAL A 160 -10.25 -3.46 -7.48
CA VAL A 160 -10.35 -4.00 -8.83
C VAL A 160 -10.26 -5.53 -8.74
N VAL A 161 -11.25 -6.21 -9.26
CA VAL A 161 -11.20 -7.67 -9.43
C VAL A 161 -10.18 -7.96 -10.53
N SER A 162 -9.02 -8.46 -10.14
CA SER A 162 -8.03 -8.96 -11.08
C SER A 162 -8.42 -10.35 -11.55
N ARG A 163 -8.01 -10.72 -12.76
CA ARG A 163 -7.97 -12.13 -13.14
C ARG A 163 -7.08 -12.89 -12.18
N SER A 164 -7.43 -14.11 -11.87
CA SER A 164 -6.63 -14.99 -11.01
C SER A 164 -6.48 -16.39 -11.61
N ASN A 165 -6.47 -16.48 -12.95
CA ASN A 165 -6.34 -17.74 -13.66
C ASN A 165 -4.90 -18.27 -13.59
N HIS A 166 -3.93 -17.36 -13.49
CA HIS A 166 -2.51 -17.69 -13.40
C HIS A 166 -1.87 -16.96 -12.20
N PRO A 167 -0.80 -17.52 -11.61
CA PRO A 167 -0.07 -16.85 -10.53
C PRO A 167 0.38 -15.44 -10.91
N GLU A 168 0.73 -15.22 -12.17
CA GLU A 168 1.19 -13.93 -12.70
C GLU A 168 0.11 -12.85 -12.72
N ASP A 169 -1.16 -13.25 -12.68
CA ASP A 169 -2.29 -12.31 -12.61
C ASP A 169 -2.42 -11.68 -11.23
N ARG A 170 -1.70 -12.19 -10.24
CA ARG A 170 -1.73 -11.71 -8.86
C ARG A 170 -0.56 -10.78 -8.57
N GLY A 171 -0.80 -9.75 -7.77
CA GLY A 171 0.22 -8.84 -7.31
C GLY A 171 1.23 -9.52 -6.37
N HIS A 172 2.42 -8.94 -6.26
CA HIS A 172 3.50 -9.48 -5.43
C HIS A 172 3.11 -9.65 -3.95
N GLY A 173 2.27 -8.76 -3.43
CA GLY A 173 1.75 -8.86 -2.07
C GLY A 173 0.82 -10.06 -1.88
N GLU A 174 -0.05 -10.34 -2.83
CA GLU A 174 -0.91 -11.52 -2.83
C GLU A 174 -0.10 -12.81 -2.95
N ARG A 175 0.97 -12.79 -3.73
CA ARG A 175 1.90 -13.91 -3.90
C ARG A 175 2.91 -14.04 -2.77
N CYS A 176 2.82 -13.23 -1.74
CA CYS A 176 3.74 -13.22 -0.61
C CYS A 176 5.22 -13.01 -0.98
N MET A 177 5.49 -12.36 -2.10
CA MET A 177 6.84 -12.13 -2.60
C MET A 177 7.41 -10.79 -2.14
N SER A 178 6.59 -9.73 -2.12
CA SER A 178 7.03 -8.39 -1.78
C SER A 178 5.86 -7.40 -1.71
N SER A 179 6.19 -6.14 -1.44
CA SER A 179 5.30 -4.99 -1.64
C SER A 179 5.83 -4.12 -2.78
N THR A 180 5.18 -2.99 -3.04
CA THR A 180 5.69 -1.92 -3.92
C THR A 180 6.42 -0.87 -3.09
N ILE A 181 7.25 -0.06 -3.72
CA ILE A 181 7.80 1.15 -3.11
C ILE A 181 7.17 2.40 -3.74
N PRO A 182 6.99 3.49 -2.95
CA PRO A 182 7.25 3.59 -1.52
C PRO A 182 6.30 2.70 -0.68
N ASP A 183 6.81 2.12 0.37
CA ASP A 183 6.01 1.34 1.30
C ASP A 183 5.93 2.08 2.65
N PHE A 184 4.73 2.45 3.06
CA PHE A 184 4.47 3.17 4.31
C PHE A 184 4.02 2.26 5.46
N ARG A 185 4.06 0.93 5.28
CA ARG A 185 3.58 -0.06 6.24
C ARG A 185 4.73 -0.78 6.95
N GLY A 186 4.40 -1.51 7.99
CA GLY A 186 5.33 -2.40 8.70
C GLY A 186 6.51 -1.68 9.34
N PHE A 187 7.57 -2.43 9.53
CA PHE A 187 8.83 -1.92 10.03
C PHE A 187 9.98 -2.12 9.03
N ARG A 188 11.09 -1.44 9.28
CA ARG A 188 12.30 -1.48 8.46
C ARG A 188 13.46 -1.95 9.31
N ARG A 189 14.19 -2.97 8.85
CA ARG A 189 15.56 -3.21 9.34
C ARG A 189 16.52 -2.59 8.35
N ILE A 190 17.33 -1.66 8.82
CA ILE A 190 18.31 -0.94 8.00
C ILE A 190 19.71 -1.35 8.45
N VAL A 191 20.50 -1.85 7.51
CA VAL A 191 21.91 -2.20 7.68
C VAL A 191 22.70 -1.39 6.66
N GLN A 192 23.78 -0.79 7.11
CA GLN A 192 24.62 0.09 6.31
C GLN A 192 26.04 -0.43 6.25
N SER A 193 26.62 -0.43 5.07
CA SER A 193 28.06 -0.55 4.84
C SER A 193 28.64 0.76 4.29
N LYS A 194 29.89 0.74 3.88
CA LYS A 194 30.56 1.92 3.32
C LYS A 194 29.94 2.36 1.99
N ASP A 195 29.50 1.41 1.17
CA ASP A 195 29.14 1.57 -0.22
C ASP A 195 27.71 1.15 -0.56
N GLN A 196 26.95 0.70 0.44
CA GLN A 196 25.57 0.31 0.25
C GLN A 196 24.73 0.37 1.53
N VAL A 197 23.42 0.51 1.37
CA VAL A 197 22.42 0.35 2.41
C VAL A 197 21.49 -0.79 2.04
N ALA A 198 21.31 -1.75 2.92
CA ALA A 198 20.29 -2.79 2.78
C ALA A 198 19.08 -2.47 3.68
N ILE A 199 17.89 -2.45 3.10
CA ILE A 199 16.65 -2.19 3.80
C ILE A 199 15.79 -3.46 3.68
N PHE A 200 15.53 -4.09 4.80
CA PHE A 200 14.53 -5.15 4.89
C PHE A 200 13.19 -4.52 5.28
N TYR A 201 12.16 -4.82 4.51
CA TYR A 201 10.80 -4.38 4.73
C TYR A 201 10.00 -5.57 5.25
N ASP A 202 9.42 -5.43 6.43
CA ASP A 202 8.47 -6.40 6.98
C ASP A 202 7.07 -5.79 6.92
N THR A 203 6.20 -6.43 6.19
CA THR A 203 4.80 -6.01 6.02
C THR A 203 3.85 -6.78 6.93
N GLY A 204 4.38 -7.62 7.82
CA GLY A 204 3.60 -8.50 8.69
C GLY A 204 3.30 -9.86 8.05
N GLN A 205 2.73 -10.77 8.83
CA GLN A 205 2.39 -12.15 8.42
C GLN A 205 3.56 -12.97 7.83
N GLY A 206 4.80 -12.62 8.17
CA GLY A 206 5.98 -13.25 7.63
C GLY A 206 6.33 -12.82 6.20
N GLN A 207 5.63 -11.87 5.64
CA GLN A 207 6.02 -11.20 4.40
C GLN A 207 7.19 -10.28 4.69
N GLY A 208 8.27 -10.48 4.00
CA GLY A 208 9.43 -9.61 4.09
C GLY A 208 10.23 -9.68 2.80
N TRP A 209 10.80 -8.57 2.42
CA TRP A 209 11.67 -8.47 1.27
C TRP A 209 12.77 -7.45 1.54
N HIS A 210 13.86 -7.59 0.84
CA HIS A 210 14.99 -6.69 1.02
C HIS A 210 15.33 -5.97 -0.27
N ARG A 211 15.84 -4.76 -0.11
CA ARG A 211 16.34 -3.90 -1.17
C ARG A 211 17.76 -3.49 -0.82
N THR A 212 18.68 -3.70 -1.74
CA THR A 212 20.04 -3.18 -1.65
C THR A 212 20.15 -1.91 -2.47
N VAL A 213 20.59 -0.85 -1.84
CA VAL A 213 20.75 0.48 -2.42
C VAL A 213 22.24 0.82 -2.46
N PRO A 214 22.89 0.79 -3.62
CA PRO A 214 24.27 1.21 -3.77
C PRO A 214 24.44 2.70 -3.48
N ILE A 215 25.45 3.08 -2.70
CA ILE A 215 25.91 4.46 -2.52
C ILE A 215 26.97 4.69 -3.61
N SER A 216 26.56 5.34 -4.70
CA SER A 216 27.40 5.44 -5.89
C SER A 216 26.94 6.56 -6.82
N ASP A 217 27.90 7.25 -7.44
CA ASP A 217 27.65 8.21 -8.51
C ASP A 217 27.53 7.56 -9.89
N ALA A 218 27.52 6.23 -9.97
CA ALA A 218 27.30 5.51 -11.21
C ALA A 218 25.91 5.82 -11.79
N PRO A 219 25.78 5.93 -13.10
CA PRO A 219 24.48 6.16 -13.73
C PRO A 219 23.54 4.97 -13.46
N HIS A 220 22.26 5.23 -13.57
CA HIS A 220 21.25 4.18 -13.57
C HIS A 220 21.49 3.17 -14.71
N LEU A 221 20.90 1.99 -14.54
CA LEU A 221 20.90 0.97 -15.60
C LEU A 221 20.24 1.54 -16.88
N PRO A 222 20.59 1.00 -18.06
CA PRO A 222 19.93 1.39 -19.30
C PRO A 222 18.39 1.27 -19.20
N PRO A 223 17.62 2.15 -19.84
CA PRO A 223 16.14 2.21 -19.70
C PRO A 223 15.41 0.91 -20.07
N ASN A 224 16.03 0.04 -20.84
CA ASN A 224 15.49 -1.27 -21.19
C ASN A 224 15.72 -2.34 -20.11
N VAL A 225 16.52 -2.07 -19.07
CA VAL A 225 16.74 -2.94 -17.92
C VAL A 225 15.83 -2.47 -16.79
N ARG A 226 14.72 -3.17 -16.62
CA ARG A 226 13.68 -2.79 -15.66
C ARG A 226 13.58 -3.78 -14.52
N GLN A 227 13.28 -3.28 -13.33
CA GLN A 227 13.21 -4.07 -12.11
C GLN A 227 11.89 -3.82 -11.38
N TRP A 228 11.46 -4.79 -10.58
CA TRP A 228 10.21 -4.68 -9.81
C TRP A 228 10.18 -3.51 -8.85
N TRP A 229 11.33 -3.15 -8.26
CA TRP A 229 11.46 -2.04 -7.30
C TRP A 229 12.34 -0.93 -7.86
N GLY A 230 12.44 -0.86 -9.17
CA GLY A 230 13.31 0.10 -9.83
C GLY A 230 14.79 -0.14 -9.58
N ASP A 231 15.62 0.63 -10.26
CA ASP A 231 17.06 0.73 -10.05
C ASP A 231 17.34 1.89 -9.11
N SER A 232 17.99 1.61 -7.99
CA SER A 232 18.27 2.59 -6.92
C SER A 232 19.71 3.05 -6.96
N ARG A 233 19.93 4.36 -6.79
CA ARG A 233 21.25 4.97 -6.55
C ARG A 233 21.16 5.93 -5.38
N ALA A 234 22.09 5.81 -4.45
CA ALA A 234 22.12 6.67 -3.29
C ALA A 234 23.37 7.55 -3.24
N ARG A 235 23.20 8.72 -2.64
CA ARG A 235 24.28 9.61 -2.23
C ARG A 235 23.97 10.24 -0.89
N TRP A 236 25.00 10.72 -0.21
CA TRP A 236 24.83 11.49 1.01
C TRP A 236 24.77 12.99 0.69
N GLU A 237 23.75 13.66 1.20
CA GLU A 237 23.62 15.11 1.24
C GLU A 237 23.64 15.55 2.71
N GLY A 238 24.85 15.85 3.23
CA GLY A 238 25.03 16.08 4.65
C GLY A 238 24.73 14.83 5.49
N ASP A 239 23.73 14.89 6.34
CA ASP A 239 23.23 13.79 7.19
C ASP A 239 22.04 13.03 6.60
N THR A 240 21.66 13.37 5.38
CA THR A 240 20.52 12.78 4.67
C THR A 240 20.99 11.84 3.57
N LEU A 241 20.53 10.59 3.62
CA LEU A 241 20.70 9.65 2.51
C LEU A 241 19.61 9.94 1.47
N VAL A 242 20.01 10.37 0.28
CA VAL A 242 19.12 10.60 -0.85
C VAL A 242 19.22 9.42 -1.78
N VAL A 243 18.07 8.82 -2.10
CA VAL A 243 17.98 7.66 -3.01
C VAL A 243 17.13 8.06 -4.21
N ASP A 244 17.73 7.99 -5.37
CA ASP A 244 17.08 8.15 -6.66
C ASP A 244 16.67 6.77 -7.18
N VAL A 245 15.41 6.62 -7.67
CA VAL A 245 14.89 5.32 -8.10
C VAL A 245 14.11 5.46 -9.39
N THR A 246 14.59 4.80 -10.42
CA THR A 246 13.98 4.76 -11.75
C THR A 246 13.87 3.33 -12.28
N ASN A 247 13.56 3.15 -13.55
CA ASN A 247 13.58 1.85 -14.23
C ASN A 247 12.68 0.79 -13.60
N PHE A 248 11.50 1.20 -13.19
CA PHE A 248 10.47 0.26 -12.71
C PHE A 248 9.96 -0.64 -13.85
N SER A 249 9.58 -1.87 -13.49
CA SER A 249 8.91 -2.77 -14.41
C SER A 249 7.53 -2.22 -14.80
N PRO A 250 7.08 -2.38 -16.06
CA PRO A 250 5.70 -2.08 -16.42
C PRO A 250 4.67 -2.94 -15.68
N LYS A 251 5.12 -4.02 -15.03
CA LYS A 251 4.30 -4.87 -14.17
C LYS A 251 4.32 -4.44 -12.70
N SER A 252 5.15 -3.46 -12.32
CA SER A 252 5.07 -2.81 -11.02
C SER A 252 3.82 -1.94 -10.98
N ASN A 253 3.26 -1.76 -9.79
CA ASN A 253 2.13 -0.85 -9.62
C ASN A 253 2.21 -0.16 -8.27
N PHE A 254 2.29 1.15 -8.29
CA PHE A 254 2.16 1.99 -7.12
C PHE A 254 1.06 3.02 -7.37
N LEU A 255 -0.14 2.79 -6.87
CA LEU A 255 -1.31 3.68 -7.05
C LEU A 255 -1.63 4.00 -8.52
N GLY A 256 -1.33 3.08 -9.43
CA GLY A 256 -1.50 3.26 -10.86
C GLY A 256 -0.22 3.63 -11.63
N ALA A 257 0.84 4.03 -10.93
CA ALA A 257 2.14 4.32 -11.55
C ALA A 257 2.91 3.02 -11.86
N HIS A 258 3.62 3.00 -12.97
CA HIS A 258 4.31 1.84 -13.51
C HIS A 258 5.75 2.15 -13.93
N GLU A 259 6.07 1.94 -15.20
CA GLU A 259 7.42 2.06 -15.75
C GLU A 259 8.00 3.47 -15.78
N ASP A 260 7.15 4.50 -15.73
CA ASP A 260 7.53 5.89 -15.72
C ASP A 260 7.64 6.47 -14.30
N LEU A 261 7.42 5.61 -13.29
CA LEU A 261 7.57 5.99 -11.89
C LEU A 261 9.01 6.36 -11.58
N HIS A 262 9.19 7.54 -11.00
CA HIS A 262 10.44 8.04 -10.45
C HIS A 262 10.24 8.42 -8.99
N LEU A 263 11.13 7.96 -8.12
CA LEU A 263 11.10 8.28 -6.70
C LEU A 263 12.38 8.98 -6.29
N ILE A 264 12.24 10.04 -5.50
CA ILE A 264 13.34 10.67 -4.79
C ILE A 264 13.08 10.47 -3.30
N GLU A 265 13.76 9.51 -2.69
CA GLU A 265 13.60 9.19 -1.28
C GLU A 265 14.69 9.90 -0.47
N ARG A 266 14.32 10.42 0.71
CA ARG A 266 15.22 11.06 1.66
C ARG A 266 15.06 10.42 3.02
N TRP A 267 16.15 9.89 3.54
CA TRP A 267 16.21 9.24 4.84
C TRP A 267 17.09 10.08 5.75
N ARG A 268 16.49 10.73 6.74
CA ARG A 268 17.20 11.62 7.67
C ARG A 268 16.99 11.17 9.11
N ARG A 269 18.07 10.98 9.84
CA ARG A 269 18.02 10.71 11.28
C ARG A 269 17.84 12.03 12.02
N VAL A 270 16.65 12.25 12.58
CA VAL A 270 16.29 13.50 13.27
C VAL A 270 16.94 13.54 14.67
N ASP A 271 16.92 12.41 15.35
CA ASP A 271 17.55 12.20 16.67
C ASP A 271 17.96 10.72 16.83
N ALA A 272 18.37 10.32 18.04
CA ALA A 272 18.81 8.95 18.32
C ALA A 272 17.73 7.89 18.00
N ASP A 273 16.46 8.23 18.17
CA ASP A 273 15.34 7.31 18.11
C ASP A 273 14.32 7.66 17.03
N THR A 274 14.59 8.69 16.20
CA THR A 274 13.67 9.15 15.16
C THR A 274 14.35 9.19 13.80
N LEU A 275 13.73 8.48 12.84
CA LEU A 275 14.09 8.49 11.43
C LEU A 275 12.93 9.10 10.65
N GLU A 276 13.23 10.12 9.87
CA GLU A 276 12.28 10.73 8.93
C GLU A 276 12.52 10.16 7.54
N TYR A 277 11.46 9.71 6.93
CA TYR A 277 11.41 9.27 5.55
C TYR A 277 10.54 10.23 4.76
N THR A 278 11.14 10.90 3.80
CA THR A 278 10.43 11.76 2.84
C THR A 278 10.56 11.15 1.46
N VAL A 279 9.50 11.08 0.71
CA VAL A 279 9.52 10.62 -0.68
C VAL A 279 8.77 11.57 -1.58
N THR A 280 9.43 12.02 -2.65
CA THR A 280 8.80 12.69 -3.78
C THR A 280 8.53 11.65 -4.85
N VAL A 281 7.30 11.62 -5.33
CA VAL A 281 6.79 10.69 -6.32
C VAL A 281 6.49 11.48 -7.59
N GLU A 282 7.11 11.08 -8.68
CA GLU A 282 6.94 11.67 -10.00
C GLU A 282 6.51 10.58 -10.98
N ASP A 283 5.42 10.77 -11.66
CA ASP A 283 4.99 9.97 -12.81
C ASP A 283 4.02 10.81 -13.65
N PRO A 284 4.53 11.48 -14.71
CA PRO A 284 3.72 12.37 -15.54
C PRO A 284 2.64 11.64 -16.34
N THR A 285 2.70 10.32 -16.43
CA THR A 285 1.66 9.51 -17.08
C THR A 285 0.53 9.15 -16.12
N THR A 286 0.79 9.23 -14.80
CA THR A 286 -0.19 8.93 -13.75
C THR A 286 -0.75 10.20 -13.12
N TRP A 287 0.06 11.18 -12.77
CA TRP A 287 -0.36 12.43 -12.14
C TRP A 287 0.09 13.65 -12.93
N VAL A 288 -0.72 14.72 -12.88
CA VAL A 288 -0.41 15.99 -13.58
C VAL A 288 0.75 16.75 -12.97
N GLU A 289 1.10 16.46 -11.72
CA GLU A 289 2.23 17.07 -11.00
C GLU A 289 2.82 16.07 -9.98
N PRO A 290 4.09 16.23 -9.59
CA PRO A 290 4.71 15.45 -8.52
C PRO A 290 4.02 15.70 -7.18
N TRP A 291 4.21 14.75 -6.24
CA TRP A 291 3.75 14.92 -4.87
C TRP A 291 4.75 14.35 -3.87
N THR A 292 4.71 14.86 -2.64
CA THR A 292 5.65 14.47 -1.59
C THR A 292 4.91 14.02 -0.35
N ALA A 293 5.36 12.89 0.21
CA ALA A 293 4.87 12.38 1.48
C ALA A 293 6.00 12.26 2.50
N VAL A 294 5.63 12.41 3.77
CA VAL A 294 6.54 12.30 4.92
C VAL A 294 6.01 11.26 5.89
N GLN A 295 6.89 10.39 6.37
CA GLN A 295 6.63 9.42 7.42
C GLN A 295 7.72 9.48 8.48
N THR A 296 7.30 9.51 9.75
CA THR A 296 8.22 9.38 10.89
C THR A 296 8.24 7.94 11.37
N LEU A 297 9.43 7.43 11.61
CA LEU A 297 9.69 6.11 12.17
C LEU A 297 10.43 6.26 13.50
N LYS A 298 10.09 5.40 14.45
CA LYS A 298 10.78 5.32 15.75
C LYS A 298 11.64 4.08 15.80
N ARG A 299 12.78 4.20 16.47
CA ARG A 299 13.66 3.08 16.72
C ARG A 299 12.97 2.08 17.64
N GLN A 300 13.01 0.83 17.26
CA GLN A 300 12.54 -0.27 18.09
C GLN A 300 13.67 -0.70 19.03
N GLU A 301 13.34 -0.94 20.30
CA GLU A 301 14.27 -1.52 21.26
C GLU A 301 14.65 -2.94 20.83
N ASP A 302 15.92 -3.29 20.99
CA ASP A 302 16.46 -4.59 20.57
C ASP A 302 15.77 -5.78 21.27
N GLN A 303 15.21 -5.56 22.47
CA GLN A 303 14.47 -6.57 23.24
C GLN A 303 13.07 -6.88 22.66
N MET A 304 12.50 -5.96 21.86
CA MET A 304 11.19 -6.11 21.25
C MET A 304 11.28 -6.64 19.82
N ASN A 305 12.33 -7.37 19.48
CA ASN A 305 12.55 -7.91 18.13
C ASN A 305 11.28 -8.58 17.56
N ARG A 306 10.53 -7.82 16.76
CA ARG A 306 9.26 -8.24 16.15
C ARG A 306 9.46 -8.89 14.78
N ILE A 307 10.67 -9.30 14.46
CA ILE A 307 10.91 -10.05 13.23
C ILE A 307 10.34 -11.44 13.40
N TYR A 308 9.37 -11.76 12.58
CA TYR A 308 8.84 -13.11 12.52
C TYR A 308 9.89 -14.03 11.90
N TYR A 309 10.28 -15.06 12.61
CA TYR A 309 11.26 -16.05 12.15
C TYR A 309 10.65 -17.05 11.16
N GLU A 310 9.34 -17.24 11.22
CA GLU A 310 8.63 -18.17 10.33
C GLU A 310 7.74 -17.39 9.37
N PRO A 311 8.00 -17.47 8.05
CA PRO A 311 7.09 -16.95 7.05
C PRO A 311 5.74 -17.66 7.17
N ARG A 312 4.68 -16.91 7.38
CA ARG A 312 3.29 -17.42 7.41
C ARG A 312 2.62 -17.32 6.05
N CYS A 313 3.19 -16.53 5.18
CA CYS A 313 2.73 -16.31 3.82
C CYS A 313 3.81 -16.76 2.85
N HIS A 314 3.45 -17.51 1.83
CA HIS A 314 4.36 -17.99 0.79
C HIS A 314 3.66 -18.05 -0.56
N GLU A 315 4.41 -17.97 -1.64
CA GLU A 315 3.85 -18.11 -2.98
C GLU A 315 3.16 -19.48 -3.14
N GLY A 316 1.98 -19.45 -3.74
CA GLY A 316 1.12 -20.63 -3.88
C GLY A 316 0.06 -20.80 -2.78
N ASN A 317 0.10 -19.97 -1.73
CA ASN A 317 -0.94 -19.92 -0.71
C ASN A 317 -2.02 -18.91 -1.12
N TYR A 318 -2.84 -19.28 -2.09
CA TYR A 318 -3.88 -18.41 -2.67
C TYR A 318 -5.28 -18.72 -2.13
N GLY A 319 -5.38 -19.38 -0.98
CA GLY A 319 -6.62 -19.76 -0.34
C GLY A 319 -7.46 -18.61 0.18
#